data_420fffc8cb9aa453d5e9b3f6f826b532
#
_entry.id   420fffc8cb9aa453d5e9b3f6f826b532
#
_cell.length_a   1.000
_cell.length_b   1.000
_cell.length_c   1.000
_cell.angle_alpha   90.00
_cell.angle_beta   90.00
_cell.angle_gamma   90.00
#
_symmetry.space_group_name_H-M   'P 1'
#
loop_
_entity.id
_entity.type
_entity.pdbx_description
1 polymer ?
#
loop_
_entity_poly.entity_id
_entity_poly.type
_entity_poly.pdbx_seq_one_letter_code
_entity_poly.pdbx_strand_id
1 'polypeptide(L)'
;MEKNRNENNRKNPLNKSFGYAFEGIRTGIRKERNMKIHCLAVIAVTVAGTFLHIKPVEWCICLLLFGLILSLELVNTALEAVVDLVTKEKKPLAKIAKDTAAGAVLVSAI
;
A
#
# COMPACT_ATOMS: atom_id res chain seq x y z
N MET A 1 -14.89 -9.90 25.66
CA MET A 1 -14.03 -9.00 24.93
C MET A 1 -14.39 -8.90 23.44
N GLU A 2 -14.51 -10.01 22.74
CA GLU A 2 -14.96 -10.01 21.35
C GLU A 2 -16.33 -9.38 21.16
N LYS A 3 -17.24 -9.66 22.08
CA LYS A 3 -18.58 -9.11 22.06
C LYS A 3 -18.57 -7.58 22.16
N ASN A 4 -17.76 -7.03 23.07
CA ASN A 4 -17.61 -5.58 23.22
C ASN A 4 -16.98 -4.95 21.99
N ARG A 5 -16.02 -5.63 21.39
CA ARG A 5 -15.35 -5.18 20.17
C ARG A 5 -16.34 -5.10 19.02
N ASN A 6 -17.20 -6.10 18.86
CA ASN A 6 -18.22 -6.12 17.83
C ASN A 6 -19.26 -5.03 18.04
N GLU A 7 -19.66 -4.80 19.28
CA GLU A 7 -20.58 -3.72 19.61
C GLU A 7 -20.01 -2.35 19.29
N ASN A 8 -18.75 -2.13 19.60
CA ASN A 8 -18.06 -0.88 19.27
C ASN A 8 -17.94 -0.68 17.76
N ASN A 9 -17.67 -1.75 17.01
CA ASN A 9 -17.62 -1.68 15.55
C ASN A 9 -18.98 -1.37 14.95
N ARG A 10 -20.06 -1.84 15.56
CA ARG A 10 -21.41 -1.51 15.13
C ARG A 10 -21.75 -0.05 15.37
N LYS A 11 -21.28 0.52 16.49
CA LYS A 11 -21.57 1.92 16.85
C LYS A 11 -20.79 2.92 15.99
N ASN A 12 -19.51 2.63 15.70
CA ASN A 12 -18.63 3.56 14.96
C ASN A 12 -17.78 2.80 13.94
N PRO A 13 -18.39 2.03 13.00
CA PRO A 13 -17.62 1.19 12.09
C PRO A 13 -16.72 1.99 11.15
N LEU A 14 -17.23 3.13 10.65
CA LEU A 14 -16.48 3.93 9.69
C LEU A 14 -15.28 4.63 10.32
N ASN A 15 -15.48 5.24 11.49
CA ASN A 15 -14.40 5.95 12.18
C ASN A 15 -13.25 5.01 12.51
N LYS A 16 -13.56 3.80 13.00
CA LYS A 16 -12.53 2.82 13.33
C LYS A 16 -11.85 2.27 12.09
N SER A 17 -12.63 2.01 11.03
CA SER A 17 -12.09 1.50 9.78
C SER A 17 -11.11 2.48 9.16
N PHE A 18 -11.44 3.77 9.12
CA PHE A 18 -10.54 4.78 8.63
C PHE A 18 -9.28 4.90 9.50
N GLY A 19 -9.45 4.81 10.83
CA GLY A 19 -8.31 4.84 11.75
C GLY A 19 -7.34 3.69 11.49
N TYR A 20 -7.83 2.49 11.32
CA TYR A 20 -6.99 1.32 11.02
C TYR A 20 -6.32 1.45 9.66
N ALA A 21 -7.05 1.96 8.66
CA ALA A 21 -6.49 2.17 7.33
C ALA A 21 -5.34 3.17 7.37
N PHE A 22 -5.50 4.28 8.07
CA PHE A 22 -4.42 5.27 8.20
C PHE A 22 -3.22 4.72 8.93
N GLU A 23 -3.42 3.91 9.97
CA GLU A 23 -2.31 3.26 10.66
C GLU A 23 -1.57 2.29 9.75
N GLY A 24 -2.31 1.54 8.92
CA GLY A 24 -1.71 0.64 7.94
C GLY A 24 -0.86 1.39 6.92
N ILE A 25 -1.37 2.49 6.40
CA ILE A 25 -0.62 3.34 5.46
C ILE A 25 0.64 3.88 6.12
N ARG A 26 0.51 4.39 7.34
CA ARG A 26 1.65 4.90 8.11
C ARG A 26 2.70 3.82 8.32
N THR A 27 2.28 2.62 8.69
CA THR A 27 3.18 1.48 8.89
C THR A 27 3.91 1.14 7.60
N GLY A 28 3.19 1.08 6.48
CA GLY A 28 3.79 0.82 5.18
C GLY A 28 4.85 1.84 4.81
N ILE A 29 4.55 3.11 4.99
CA ILE A 29 5.50 4.20 4.67
C ILE A 29 6.74 4.12 5.55
N ARG A 30 6.57 3.80 6.83
CA ARG A 30 7.70 3.75 7.78
C ARG A 30 8.59 2.54 7.58
N LYS A 31 8.01 1.37 7.31
CA LYS A 31 8.75 0.11 7.26
C LYS A 31 9.31 -0.22 5.88
N GLU A 32 8.62 0.21 4.83
CA GLU A 32 8.98 -0.20 3.48
C GLU A 32 9.82 0.86 2.78
N ARG A 33 11.05 0.46 2.40
CA ARG A 33 11.93 1.32 1.62
C ARG A 33 11.33 1.66 0.26
N ASN A 34 10.74 0.67 -0.40
CA ASN A 34 10.13 0.86 -1.71
C ASN A 34 8.96 1.84 -1.65
N MET A 35 8.18 1.82 -0.57
CA MET A 35 7.09 2.77 -0.38
C MET A 35 7.61 4.21 -0.35
N LYS A 36 8.73 4.45 0.32
CA LYS A 36 9.35 5.77 0.37
C LYS A 36 9.79 6.23 -1.01
N ILE A 37 10.38 5.32 -1.79
CA ILE A 37 10.80 5.61 -3.17
C ILE A 37 9.59 5.98 -4.02
N HIS A 38 8.50 5.22 -3.93
CA HIS A 38 7.28 5.51 -4.68
C HIS A 38 6.65 6.83 -4.26
N CYS A 39 6.65 7.16 -2.98
CA CYS A 39 6.16 8.44 -2.49
C CYS A 39 6.99 9.61 -3.05
N LEU A 40 8.30 9.47 -3.08
CA LEU A 40 9.18 10.48 -3.67
C LEU A 40 8.92 10.64 -5.16
N ALA A 41 8.69 9.53 -5.87
CA ALA A 41 8.35 9.57 -7.28
C ALA A 41 7.03 10.29 -7.52
N VAL A 42 6.02 10.06 -6.68
CA VAL A 42 4.73 10.76 -6.76
C VAL A 42 4.92 12.27 -6.60
N ILE A 43 5.71 12.68 -5.61
CA ILE A 43 6.01 14.09 -5.38
C ILE A 43 6.73 14.70 -6.58
N ALA A 44 7.75 14.00 -7.09
CA ALA A 44 8.54 14.48 -8.23
C ALA A 44 7.67 14.67 -9.48
N VAL A 45 6.81 13.70 -9.78
CA VAL A 45 5.91 13.76 -10.95
C VAL A 45 4.88 14.86 -10.76
N THR A 46 4.36 15.04 -9.55
CA THR A 46 3.38 16.11 -9.26
C THR A 46 4.01 17.48 -9.48
N VAL A 47 5.22 17.69 -9.00
CA VAL A 47 5.94 18.95 -9.18
C VAL A 47 6.22 19.17 -10.66
N ALA A 48 6.76 18.20 -11.37
CA ALA A 48 7.06 18.29 -12.79
C ALA A 48 5.80 18.57 -13.62
N GLY A 49 4.71 17.87 -13.33
CA GLY A 49 3.44 18.06 -14.02
C GLY A 49 2.89 19.47 -13.84
N THR A 50 3.04 20.03 -12.64
CA THR A 50 2.62 21.40 -12.35
C THR A 50 3.42 22.39 -13.18
N PHE A 51 4.73 22.24 -13.25
CA PHE A 51 5.58 23.12 -14.06
C PHE A 51 5.34 22.97 -15.56
N LEU A 52 5.07 21.76 -16.02
CA LEU A 52 4.84 21.49 -17.45
C LEU A 52 3.40 21.76 -17.89
N HIS A 53 2.53 22.10 -16.94
CA HIS A 53 1.10 22.37 -17.22
C HIS A 53 0.42 21.24 -17.97
N ILE A 54 0.52 20.02 -17.43
CA ILE A 54 -0.10 18.86 -18.06
C ILE A 54 -1.64 18.98 -18.02
N LYS A 55 -2.28 18.29 -18.95
CA LYS A 55 -3.73 18.36 -19.12
C LYS A 55 -4.46 17.63 -17.99
N PRO A 56 -5.73 18.02 -17.69
CA PRO A 56 -6.52 17.33 -16.66
C PRO A 56 -6.63 15.81 -16.87
N VAL A 57 -6.74 15.36 -18.11
CA VAL A 57 -6.78 13.92 -18.42
C VAL A 57 -5.49 13.25 -18.01
N GLU A 58 -4.35 13.89 -18.23
CA GLU A 58 -3.05 13.38 -17.83
C GLU A 58 -2.93 13.29 -16.30
N TRP A 59 -3.49 14.29 -15.58
CA TRP A 59 -3.57 14.21 -14.12
C TRP A 59 -4.39 13.03 -13.64
N CYS A 60 -5.51 12.74 -14.29
CA CYS A 60 -6.34 11.59 -13.96
C CYS A 60 -5.56 10.28 -14.13
N ILE A 61 -4.82 10.16 -15.23
CA ILE A 61 -3.98 8.99 -15.50
C ILE A 61 -2.91 8.85 -14.40
N CYS A 62 -2.23 9.95 -14.05
CA CYS A 62 -1.23 9.94 -12.99
C CYS A 62 -1.81 9.49 -11.66
N LEU A 63 -2.99 10.00 -11.29
CA LEU A 63 -3.64 9.63 -10.04
C LEU A 63 -3.98 8.14 -10.00
N LEU A 64 -4.48 7.60 -11.10
CA LEU A 64 -4.80 6.18 -11.20
C LEU A 64 -3.55 5.32 -11.05
N LEU A 65 -2.45 5.70 -11.73
CA LEU A 65 -1.20 4.97 -11.65
C LEU A 65 -0.58 5.05 -10.27
N PHE A 66 -0.59 6.23 -9.64
CA PHE A 66 -0.08 6.40 -8.28
C PHE A 66 -0.87 5.56 -7.30
N GLY A 67 -2.19 5.61 -7.39
CA GLY A 67 -3.07 4.81 -6.54
C GLY A 67 -2.80 3.32 -6.70
N LEU A 68 -2.65 2.85 -7.92
CA LEU A 68 -2.37 1.45 -8.21
C LEU A 68 -1.04 1.00 -7.60
N ILE A 69 0.03 1.75 -7.85
CA ILE A 69 1.37 1.41 -7.36
C ILE A 69 1.40 1.40 -5.83
N LEU A 70 0.88 2.45 -5.20
CA LEU A 70 0.89 2.56 -3.74
C LEU A 70 0.00 1.50 -3.09
N SER A 71 -1.15 1.22 -3.69
CA SER A 71 -2.05 0.17 -3.18
C SER A 71 -1.40 -1.20 -3.25
N LEU A 72 -0.74 -1.54 -4.36
CA LEU A 72 -0.05 -2.82 -4.51
C LEU A 72 1.15 -2.92 -3.57
N GLU A 73 1.84 -1.82 -3.31
CA GLU A 73 2.94 -1.80 -2.34
C GLU A 73 2.42 -2.09 -0.93
N LEU A 74 1.29 -1.51 -0.56
CA LEU A 74 0.65 -1.79 0.74
C LEU A 74 0.21 -3.24 0.85
N VAL A 75 -0.38 -3.79 -0.21
CA VAL A 75 -0.77 -5.20 -0.26
C VAL A 75 0.45 -6.10 -0.13
N ASN A 76 1.54 -5.75 -0.80
CA ASN A 76 2.80 -6.49 -0.69
C ASN A 76 3.30 -6.51 0.76
N THR A 77 3.28 -5.37 1.42
CA THR A 77 3.67 -5.26 2.84
C THR A 77 2.80 -6.16 3.72
N ALA A 78 1.49 -6.15 3.47
CA ALA A 78 0.55 -6.99 4.22
C ALA A 78 0.82 -8.48 4.00
N LEU A 79 1.09 -8.88 2.75
CA LEU A 79 1.40 -10.27 2.43
C LEU A 79 2.70 -10.73 3.07
N GLU A 80 3.72 -9.88 3.08
CA GLU A 80 4.98 -10.20 3.76
C GLU A 80 4.76 -10.40 5.25
N ALA A 81 3.95 -9.56 5.87
CA ALA A 81 3.61 -9.68 7.28
C ALA A 81 2.87 -10.98 7.57
N VAL A 82 1.92 -11.35 6.71
CA VAL A 82 1.15 -12.60 6.85
C VAL A 82 2.06 -13.81 6.71
N VAL A 83 2.96 -13.80 5.73
CA VAL A 83 3.91 -14.91 5.53
C VAL A 83 4.83 -15.04 6.74
N ASP A 84 5.34 -13.93 7.26
CA ASP A 84 6.23 -13.94 8.43
C ASP A 84 5.51 -14.38 9.70
N LEU A 85 4.21 -14.13 9.78
CA LEU A 85 3.40 -14.62 10.90
C LEU A 85 3.29 -16.15 10.87
N VAL A 86 3.15 -16.73 9.69
CA VAL A 86 3.03 -18.18 9.51
C VAL A 86 4.37 -18.86 9.68
N THR A 87 5.44 -18.32 9.09
CA THR A 87 6.76 -18.92 9.18
C THR A 87 7.84 -17.87 8.94
N LYS A 88 8.91 -17.92 9.74
CA LYS A 88 10.13 -17.15 9.50
C LYS A 88 11.18 -17.97 8.79
N GLU A 89 10.94 -19.26 8.62
CA GLU A 89 11.84 -20.15 7.89
C GLU A 89 11.72 -19.90 6.39
N LYS A 90 12.81 -20.14 5.69
CA LYS A 90 12.85 -20.01 4.23
C LYS A 90 12.22 -21.22 3.58
N LYS A 91 10.90 -21.25 3.52
CA LYS A 91 10.16 -22.32 2.86
C LYS A 91 9.86 -21.93 1.41
N PRO A 92 9.85 -22.89 0.48
CA PRO A 92 9.58 -22.61 -0.93
C PRO A 92 8.27 -21.86 -1.19
N LEU A 93 7.19 -22.23 -0.50
CA LEU A 93 5.90 -21.56 -0.67
C LEU A 93 5.93 -20.13 -0.14
N ALA A 94 6.62 -19.89 0.97
CA ALA A 94 6.78 -18.54 1.51
C ALA A 94 7.55 -17.65 0.54
N LYS A 95 8.60 -18.18 -0.06
CA LYS A 95 9.38 -17.46 -1.07
C LYS A 95 8.52 -17.13 -2.29
N ILE A 96 7.74 -18.08 -2.78
CA ILE A 96 6.85 -17.87 -3.92
C ILE A 96 5.85 -16.75 -3.62
N ALA A 97 5.23 -16.79 -2.42
CA ALA A 97 4.26 -15.77 -2.03
C ALA A 97 4.89 -14.37 -2.01
N LYS A 98 6.05 -14.23 -1.38
CA LYS A 98 6.75 -12.95 -1.28
C LYS A 98 7.22 -12.46 -2.67
N ASP A 99 7.80 -13.32 -3.46
CA ASP A 99 8.32 -12.96 -4.78
C ASP A 99 7.19 -12.57 -5.73
N THR A 100 6.07 -13.30 -5.68
CA THR A 100 4.91 -13.01 -6.52
C THR A 100 4.29 -11.66 -6.15
N ALA A 101 4.18 -11.38 -4.85
CA ALA A 101 3.65 -10.11 -4.38
C ALA A 101 4.55 -8.95 -4.79
N ALA A 102 5.85 -9.10 -4.65
CA ALA A 102 6.82 -8.10 -5.09
C ALA A 102 6.77 -7.93 -6.62
N GLY A 103 6.58 -9.02 -7.35
CA GLY A 103 6.42 -8.99 -8.80
C GLY A 103 5.21 -8.16 -9.23
N ALA A 104 4.11 -8.24 -8.50
CA ALA A 104 2.92 -7.44 -8.79
C ALA A 104 3.22 -5.94 -8.71
N VAL A 105 3.99 -5.53 -7.71
CA VAL A 105 4.41 -4.13 -7.58
C VAL A 105 5.29 -3.74 -8.77
N LEU A 106 6.25 -4.59 -9.12
CA LEU A 106 7.15 -4.31 -10.24
C LEU A 106 6.38 -4.14 -11.55
N VAL A 107 5.43 -5.02 -11.83
CA VAL A 107 4.60 -4.92 -13.04
C VAL A 107 3.80 -3.62 -13.04
N SER A 108 3.26 -3.21 -11.91
CA SER A 108 2.49 -1.98 -11.83
C SER A 108 3.34 -0.73 -12.03
N ALA A 109 4.64 -0.81 -11.73
CA ALA A 109 5.56 0.33 -11.84
C ALA A 109 6.12 0.50 -13.28
N ILE A 110 5.95 -0.51 -14.13
CA ILE A 110 6.39 -0.46 -15.52
C ILE A 110 5.24 0.02 -16.39
#